data_40357a94bc7d5f43d5e2bcbfd0ac0c76
#
_entry.id   40357a94bc7d5f43d5e2bcbfd0ac0c76
#
_cell.length_a   1.000
_cell.length_b   1.000
_cell.length_c   1.000
_cell.angle_alpha   90.00
_cell.angle_beta   90.00
_cell.angle_gamma   90.00
#
_symmetry.space_group_name_H-M   'P 1'
#
loop_
_entity.id
_entity.type
_entity.pdbx_description
1 polymer ?
#
loop_
_entity_poly.entity_id
_entity_poly.type
_entity_poly.pdbx_seq_one_letter_code
_entity_poly.pdbx_strand_id
1 'polypeptide(L)'
;GNTKVDITRPKLELLEEFRNEQFQTFEFGSGTINENVLSILSNISFKDIKELVFNTSGSGSIEVIECEAKDELAFQLSTANGKPFALLKASEVTNWNNNILEGFVTSKEVVRKSFFDELNSPTSSINILLGSRIFSEGWDSNRPNIVNFINIGVSEAQKFVLQAIGRGVRIEPLQSRRERFDFMQEKEKLF
;
A
#
# COMPACT_ATOMS: atom_id res chain seq x y z
N GLY A 1 25.40 3.03 -12.73
CA GLY A 1 26.11 2.59 -11.53
C GLY A 1 25.13 1.93 -10.58
N ASN A 2 25.41 0.68 -10.18
CA ASN A 2 24.62 -0.02 -9.16
C ASN A 2 24.81 0.68 -7.81
N THR A 3 23.97 1.64 -7.51
CA THR A 3 23.91 2.19 -6.17
C THR A 3 23.32 1.11 -5.27
N LYS A 4 24.16 0.48 -4.49
CA LYS A 4 23.73 -0.52 -3.50
C LYS A 4 22.93 0.24 -2.44
N VAL A 5 21.60 0.06 -2.43
CA VAL A 5 20.74 0.67 -1.42
C VAL A 5 21.04 -0.01 -0.10
N ASP A 6 21.54 0.77 0.87
CA ASP A 6 21.80 0.30 2.23
C ASP A 6 20.55 0.52 3.09
N ILE A 7 19.95 -0.56 3.52
CA ILE A 7 18.78 -0.56 4.42
C ILE A 7 19.16 -0.77 5.89
N THR A 8 20.45 -0.86 6.20
CA THR A 8 20.92 -1.19 7.56
C THR A 8 20.45 -0.17 8.58
N ARG A 9 20.68 1.11 8.29
CA ARG A 9 20.33 2.18 9.22
C ARG A 9 18.80 2.32 9.41
N PRO A 10 17.96 2.43 8.35
CA PRO A 10 16.51 2.48 8.52
C PRO A 10 15.95 1.26 9.27
N LYS A 11 16.52 0.09 9.03
CA LYS A 11 16.12 -1.13 9.72
C LYS A 11 16.45 -1.11 11.21
N LEU A 12 17.62 -0.60 11.58
CA LEU A 12 18.02 -0.47 12.98
C LEU A 12 17.15 0.56 13.70
N GLU A 13 16.91 1.71 13.10
CA GLU A 13 16.01 2.75 13.64
C GLU A 13 14.61 2.19 13.89
N LEU A 14 14.05 1.46 12.94
CA LEU A 14 12.73 0.84 13.06
C LEU A 14 12.70 -0.25 14.14
N LEU A 15 13.74 -1.09 14.24
CA LEU A 15 13.86 -2.09 15.30
C LEU A 15 13.97 -1.48 16.69
N GLU A 16 14.66 -0.35 16.82
CA GLU A 16 14.79 0.40 18.06
C GLU A 16 13.45 1.00 18.47
N GLU A 17 12.73 1.61 17.54
CA GLU A 17 11.37 2.10 17.76
C GLU A 17 10.42 0.99 18.23
N PHE A 18 10.41 -0.17 17.57
CA PHE A 18 9.55 -1.30 17.95
C PHE A 18 9.94 -1.93 19.31
N ARG A 19 11.17 -1.77 19.77
CA ARG A 19 11.59 -2.22 21.10
C ARG A 19 11.29 -1.21 22.20
N ASN A 20 10.99 0.03 21.83
CA ASN A 20 10.70 1.09 22.77
C ASN A 20 9.36 0.86 23.45
N GLU A 21 9.27 1.04 24.77
CA GLU A 21 8.04 0.81 25.55
C GLU A 21 6.84 1.62 25.05
N GLN A 22 7.06 2.74 24.37
CA GLN A 22 5.99 3.56 23.79
C GLN A 22 5.18 2.84 22.71
N PHE A 23 5.73 1.87 22.02
CA PHE A 23 5.03 1.06 21.02
C PHE A 23 4.43 -0.23 21.59
N GLN A 24 4.84 -0.63 22.80
CA GLN A 24 4.26 -1.79 23.49
C GLN A 24 2.83 -1.54 24.01
N THR A 25 2.39 -0.28 24.01
CA THR A 25 1.07 0.13 24.51
C THR A 25 -0.04 0.16 23.45
N PHE A 26 0.19 -0.28 22.23
CA PHE A 26 -0.90 -0.58 21.33
C PHE A 26 -1.56 -1.89 21.75
N GLU A 27 -2.45 -1.77 22.73
CA GLU A 27 -3.33 -2.83 23.21
C GLU A 27 -4.37 -3.21 22.15
N PHE A 28 -3.95 -3.98 21.15
CA PHE A 28 -4.86 -4.85 20.44
C PHE A 28 -4.53 -6.29 20.85
N GLY A 29 -5.28 -6.80 21.81
CA GLY A 29 -5.03 -8.11 22.41
C GLY A 29 -3.76 -8.08 23.28
N SER A 30 -3.24 -9.20 23.72
CA SER A 30 -2.06 -9.32 24.60
C SER A 30 -0.77 -8.63 24.07
N GLY A 31 -0.80 -7.39 23.98
CA GLY A 31 0.02 -6.21 23.67
C GLY A 31 1.52 -6.29 23.58
N THR A 32 2.13 -7.38 23.21
CA THR A 32 3.56 -7.42 22.87
C THR A 32 3.72 -7.61 21.38
N ILE A 33 4.51 -6.73 20.74
CA ILE A 33 4.98 -7.00 19.38
C ILE A 33 5.63 -8.38 19.42
N ASN A 34 5.00 -9.30 18.69
CA ASN A 34 5.41 -10.69 18.64
C ASN A 34 6.91 -10.76 18.25
N GLU A 35 7.71 -11.50 19.01
CA GLU A 35 9.13 -11.74 18.70
C GLU A 35 9.36 -12.21 17.27
N ASN A 36 8.38 -12.88 16.66
CA ASN A 36 8.38 -13.25 15.25
C ASN A 36 8.45 -12.03 14.32
N VAL A 37 7.74 -10.94 14.63
CA VAL A 37 7.77 -9.70 13.82
C VAL A 37 9.16 -9.06 13.92
N LEU A 38 9.73 -8.99 15.11
CA LEU A 38 11.09 -8.47 15.32
C LEU A 38 12.13 -9.34 14.60
N SER A 39 11.95 -10.65 14.62
CA SER A 39 12.82 -11.60 13.91
C SER A 39 12.72 -11.40 12.39
N ILE A 40 11.52 -11.28 11.82
CA ILE A 40 11.31 -11.00 10.40
C ILE A 40 11.98 -9.69 10.02
N LEU A 41 11.72 -8.62 10.78
CA LEU A 41 12.30 -7.30 10.54
C LEU A 41 13.83 -7.30 10.62
N SER A 42 14.39 -8.06 11.56
CA SER A 42 15.84 -8.20 11.71
C SER A 42 16.49 -8.92 10.53
N ASN A 43 15.79 -9.84 9.91
CA ASN A 43 16.32 -10.69 8.83
C ASN A 43 15.97 -10.20 7.42
N ILE A 44 15.00 -9.27 7.28
CA ILE A 44 14.59 -8.79 5.96
C ILE A 44 15.76 -8.18 5.20
N SER A 45 15.93 -8.58 3.97
CA SER A 45 16.93 -8.06 3.04
C SER A 45 16.31 -7.05 2.06
N PHE A 46 17.16 -6.28 1.39
CA PHE A 46 16.68 -5.39 0.31
C PHE A 46 16.06 -6.18 -0.87
N LYS A 47 16.51 -7.42 -1.09
CA LYS A 47 15.91 -8.30 -2.08
C LYS A 47 14.47 -8.65 -1.70
N ASP A 48 14.24 -8.99 -0.43
CA ASP A 48 12.90 -9.31 0.07
C ASP A 48 11.96 -8.11 -0.04
N ILE A 49 12.45 -6.92 0.31
CA ILE A 49 11.68 -5.67 0.13
C ILE A 49 11.30 -5.47 -1.35
N LYS A 50 12.24 -5.71 -2.27
CA LYS A 50 11.93 -5.60 -3.70
C LYS A 50 10.87 -6.59 -4.13
N GLU A 51 10.96 -7.83 -3.71
CA GLU A 51 9.97 -8.87 -4.03
C GLU A 51 8.59 -8.54 -3.44
N LEU A 52 8.54 -8.08 -2.20
CA LEU A 52 7.29 -7.77 -1.51
C LEU A 52 6.62 -6.49 -2.02
N VAL A 53 7.39 -5.45 -2.32
CA VAL A 53 6.85 -4.14 -2.71
C VAL A 53 6.69 -4.03 -4.22
N PHE A 54 7.71 -4.44 -4.98
CA PHE A 54 7.77 -4.25 -6.44
C PHE A 54 7.46 -5.52 -7.23
N ASN A 55 7.06 -6.61 -6.57
CA ASN A 55 6.74 -7.90 -7.17
C ASN A 55 7.89 -8.54 -7.95
N THR A 56 9.12 -8.11 -7.76
CA THR A 56 10.30 -8.66 -8.42
C THR A 56 11.58 -8.33 -7.67
N SER A 57 12.51 -9.25 -7.60
CA SER A 57 13.86 -8.99 -7.10
C SER A 57 14.81 -8.46 -8.18
N GLY A 58 14.35 -8.44 -9.44
CA GLY A 58 15.10 -7.91 -10.58
C GLY A 58 15.41 -6.42 -10.47
N SER A 59 16.27 -5.94 -11.34
CA SER A 59 16.54 -4.51 -11.50
C SER A 59 15.99 -4.06 -12.85
N GLY A 60 15.25 -2.98 -12.85
CA GLY A 60 14.65 -2.40 -14.05
C GLY A 60 14.28 -0.95 -13.80
N SER A 61 13.98 -0.22 -14.86
CA SER A 61 13.38 1.10 -14.79
C SER A 61 11.91 0.98 -14.43
N ILE A 62 11.34 2.03 -13.88
CA ILE A 62 9.89 2.10 -13.71
C ILE A 62 9.26 2.34 -15.09
N GLU A 63 8.33 1.49 -15.43
CA GLU A 63 7.52 1.55 -16.64
C GLU A 63 6.09 1.91 -16.27
N VAL A 64 5.53 2.85 -17.03
CA VAL A 64 4.13 3.29 -16.88
C VAL A 64 3.26 2.49 -17.82
N ILE A 65 2.20 1.91 -17.30
CA ILE A 65 1.19 1.17 -18.05
C ILE A 65 -0.07 2.02 -18.14
N GLU A 66 -0.50 2.31 -19.36
CA GLU A 66 -1.78 2.96 -19.60
C GLU A 66 -2.91 1.96 -19.43
N CYS A 67 -3.92 2.35 -18.67
CA CYS A 67 -5.14 1.58 -18.49
C CYS A 67 -6.25 2.11 -19.41
N GLU A 68 -7.16 1.25 -19.84
CA GLU A 68 -8.36 1.68 -20.56
C GLU A 68 -9.24 2.61 -19.69
N ALA A 69 -9.22 2.40 -18.38
CA ALA A 69 -9.77 3.32 -17.40
C ALA A 69 -8.94 4.62 -17.40
N LYS A 70 -9.51 5.70 -17.93
CA LYS A 70 -8.84 6.99 -18.17
C LYS A 70 -8.33 7.71 -16.92
N ASP A 71 -8.72 7.26 -15.75
CA ASP A 71 -8.37 7.80 -14.45
C ASP A 71 -7.37 6.91 -13.69
N GLU A 72 -6.76 5.95 -14.40
CA GLU A 72 -5.78 5.02 -13.84
C GLU A 72 -4.46 5.00 -14.63
N LEU A 73 -3.35 4.96 -13.89
CA LEU A 73 -2.03 4.59 -14.40
C LEU A 73 -1.39 3.57 -13.47
N ALA A 74 -0.92 2.47 -14.02
CA ALA A 74 -0.21 1.48 -13.25
C ALA A 74 1.30 1.58 -13.48
N PHE A 75 2.08 1.14 -12.51
CA PHE A 75 3.54 1.17 -12.56
C PHE A 75 4.10 -0.22 -12.29
N GLN A 76 5.05 -0.64 -13.11
CA GLN A 76 5.80 -1.86 -12.94
C GLN A 76 7.29 -1.63 -13.12
N LEU A 77 8.13 -2.60 -12.75
CA LEU A 77 9.52 -2.61 -13.17
C LEU A 77 9.65 -3.32 -14.52
N SER A 78 10.42 -2.75 -15.42
CA SER A 78 10.70 -3.30 -16.76
C SER A 78 11.60 -4.54 -16.66
N THR A 79 11.04 -5.63 -16.14
CA THR A 79 11.69 -6.94 -16.00
C THR A 79 10.87 -8.00 -16.72
N ALA A 80 11.50 -9.13 -17.09
CA ALA A 80 10.84 -10.18 -17.86
C ALA A 80 9.54 -10.72 -17.23
N ASN A 81 9.42 -10.66 -15.91
CA ASN A 81 8.24 -11.09 -15.15
C ASN A 81 7.66 -9.95 -14.30
N GLY A 82 7.85 -8.71 -14.74
CA GLY A 82 7.30 -7.54 -14.05
C GLY A 82 5.78 -7.62 -13.92
N LYS A 83 5.28 -7.29 -12.74
CA LYS A 83 3.85 -7.12 -12.48
C LYS A 83 3.63 -5.72 -11.95
N PRO A 84 2.50 -5.09 -12.25
CA PRO A 84 2.16 -3.81 -11.65
C PRO A 84 2.22 -3.90 -10.12
N PHE A 85 2.97 -2.99 -9.51
CA PHE A 85 3.11 -2.91 -8.05
C PHE A 85 2.45 -1.65 -7.47
N ALA A 86 2.28 -0.62 -8.30
CA ALA A 86 1.67 0.63 -7.88
C ALA A 86 0.58 1.05 -8.86
N LEU A 87 -0.42 1.73 -8.33
CA LEU A 87 -1.55 2.29 -9.08
C LEU A 87 -1.75 3.75 -8.67
N LEU A 88 -1.80 4.63 -9.65
CA LEU A 88 -2.27 6.00 -9.50
C LEU A 88 -3.73 6.07 -9.96
N LYS A 89 -4.59 6.57 -9.07
CA LYS A 89 -6.01 6.83 -9.35
C LYS A 89 -6.28 8.32 -9.14
N ALA A 90 -6.57 9.05 -10.22
CA ALA A 90 -6.86 10.47 -10.17
C ALA A 90 -7.72 10.90 -11.37
N SER A 91 -8.42 12.01 -11.25
CA SER A 91 -9.43 12.44 -12.24
C SER A 91 -8.88 12.79 -13.64
N GLU A 92 -7.60 13.02 -13.80
CA GLU A 92 -6.99 13.48 -15.07
C GLU A 92 -5.61 12.88 -15.34
N VAL A 93 -5.47 11.55 -15.21
CA VAL A 93 -4.17 10.88 -15.38
C VAL A 93 -3.59 10.97 -16.79
N THR A 94 -4.41 11.14 -17.81
CA THR A 94 -3.94 11.29 -19.20
C THR A 94 -3.04 12.54 -19.35
N ASN A 95 -3.39 13.62 -18.63
CA ASN A 95 -2.56 14.83 -18.61
C ASN A 95 -1.26 14.63 -17.82
N TRP A 96 -1.26 13.74 -16.85
CA TRP A 96 -0.08 13.42 -16.06
C TRP A 96 0.98 12.70 -16.88
N ASN A 97 0.56 11.76 -17.73
CA ASN A 97 1.48 11.00 -18.58
C ASN A 97 2.31 11.94 -19.49
N ASN A 98 1.68 12.96 -20.02
CA ASN A 98 2.33 13.89 -20.95
C ASN A 98 3.22 14.96 -20.29
N ASN A 99 2.92 15.35 -19.05
CA ASN A 99 3.53 16.55 -18.43
C ASN A 99 4.35 16.24 -17.18
N ILE A 100 3.99 15.19 -16.42
CA ILE A 100 4.58 14.92 -15.09
C ILE A 100 5.49 13.70 -15.14
N LEU A 101 5.18 12.74 -16.00
CA LEU A 101 5.94 11.48 -16.14
C LEU A 101 7.00 11.57 -17.25
N GLU A 102 7.45 12.78 -17.58
CA GLU A 102 8.55 12.97 -18.49
C GLU A 102 9.80 12.22 -18.00
N GLY A 103 10.36 11.36 -18.85
CA GLY A 103 11.49 10.50 -18.50
C GLY A 103 11.14 9.10 -18.01
N PHE A 104 9.87 8.79 -17.78
CA PHE A 104 9.44 7.40 -17.59
C PHE A 104 9.23 6.69 -18.93
N VAL A 105 9.49 5.40 -18.94
CA VAL A 105 9.18 4.56 -20.09
C VAL A 105 7.70 4.22 -20.05
N THR A 106 6.98 4.49 -21.14
CA THR A 106 5.58 4.08 -21.27
C THR A 106 5.49 2.72 -21.94
N SER A 107 4.74 1.79 -21.37
CA SER A 107 4.43 0.51 -21.98
C SER A 107 3.61 0.72 -23.25
N LYS A 108 3.87 -0.10 -24.26
CA LYS A 108 3.05 -0.14 -25.47
C LYS A 108 1.76 -0.95 -25.32
N GLU A 109 1.63 -1.66 -24.22
CA GLU A 109 0.45 -2.48 -23.91
C GLU A 109 -0.55 -1.66 -23.11
N VAL A 110 -1.77 -1.55 -23.63
CA VAL A 110 -2.90 -0.96 -22.90
C VAL A 110 -3.64 -2.08 -22.20
N VAL A 111 -3.73 -1.98 -20.88
CA VAL A 111 -4.48 -2.97 -20.08
C VAL A 111 -5.97 -2.62 -20.09
N ARG A 112 -6.78 -3.58 -20.53
CA ARG A 112 -8.23 -3.40 -20.73
C ARG A 112 -9.08 -3.46 -19.45
N LYS A 113 -8.47 -3.74 -18.30
CA LYS A 113 -9.18 -3.87 -17.03
C LYS A 113 -8.79 -2.75 -16.08
N SER A 114 -9.71 -2.40 -15.17
CA SER A 114 -9.42 -1.52 -14.06
C SER A 114 -8.68 -2.28 -12.97
N PHE A 115 -7.48 -1.82 -12.62
CA PHE A 115 -6.76 -2.35 -11.46
C PHE A 115 -7.41 -1.92 -10.14
N PHE A 116 -8.09 -0.77 -10.15
CA PHE A 116 -8.78 -0.27 -8.96
C PHE A 116 -9.97 -1.16 -8.60
N ASP A 117 -10.76 -1.59 -9.58
CA ASP A 117 -11.89 -2.48 -9.36
C ASP A 117 -11.45 -3.86 -8.87
N GLU A 118 -10.27 -4.30 -9.29
CA GLU A 118 -9.69 -5.57 -8.87
C GLU A 118 -8.80 -5.45 -7.61
N LEU A 119 -8.74 -4.29 -6.97
CA LEU A 119 -7.83 -4.04 -5.85
C LEU A 119 -8.00 -5.04 -4.70
N ASN A 120 -9.24 -5.42 -4.40
CA ASN A 120 -9.57 -6.38 -3.34
C ASN A 120 -9.46 -7.84 -3.76
N SER A 121 -9.13 -8.12 -5.03
CA SER A 121 -8.92 -9.50 -5.50
C SER A 121 -7.70 -10.13 -4.80
N PRO A 122 -7.78 -11.41 -4.42
CA PRO A 122 -6.61 -12.15 -3.90
C PRO A 122 -5.43 -12.19 -4.87
N THR A 123 -5.69 -12.00 -6.17
CA THR A 123 -4.67 -11.99 -7.23
C THR A 123 -4.12 -10.60 -7.54
N SER A 124 -4.61 -9.57 -6.88
CA SER A 124 -4.13 -8.20 -7.10
C SER A 124 -2.67 -8.06 -6.70
N SER A 125 -1.86 -7.55 -7.61
CA SER A 125 -0.44 -7.30 -7.42
C SER A 125 -0.12 -5.88 -6.92
N ILE A 126 -1.14 -5.03 -6.77
CA ILE A 126 -0.95 -3.64 -6.35
C ILE A 126 -0.63 -3.57 -4.86
N ASN A 127 0.54 -3.06 -4.53
CA ASN A 127 1.04 -2.87 -3.16
C ASN A 127 1.07 -1.40 -2.75
N ILE A 128 1.16 -0.48 -3.72
CA ILE A 128 1.17 0.97 -3.48
C ILE A 128 0.00 1.58 -4.23
N LEU A 129 -0.84 2.32 -3.51
CA LEU A 129 -1.96 3.04 -4.08
C LEU A 129 -1.74 4.54 -3.89
N LEU A 130 -1.68 5.27 -4.99
CA LEU A 130 -1.51 6.71 -5.04
C LEU A 130 -2.82 7.34 -5.52
N GLY A 131 -3.22 8.44 -4.90
CA GLY A 131 -4.40 9.13 -5.37
C GLY A 131 -4.62 10.45 -4.67
N SER A 132 -5.52 11.23 -5.25
CA SER A 132 -5.97 12.47 -4.68
C SER A 132 -7.22 12.24 -3.81
N ARG A 133 -8.18 13.15 -3.84
CA ARG A 133 -9.41 13.09 -3.03
C ARG A 133 -10.30 11.85 -3.27
N ILE A 134 -10.01 11.04 -4.26
CA ILE A 134 -10.83 9.88 -4.64
C ILE A 134 -10.97 8.86 -3.50
N PHE A 135 -9.99 8.78 -2.61
CA PHE A 135 -10.04 7.86 -1.47
C PHE A 135 -10.94 8.33 -0.32
N SER A 136 -11.46 9.54 -0.38
CA SER A 136 -12.50 10.00 0.55
C SER A 136 -13.91 9.55 0.12
N GLU A 137 -14.08 9.14 -1.14
CA GLU A 137 -15.38 8.84 -1.73
C GLU A 137 -15.38 7.45 -2.36
N GLY A 138 -16.33 6.61 -1.96
CA GLY A 138 -16.74 5.43 -2.73
C GLY A 138 -15.83 4.21 -2.76
N TRP A 139 -14.65 4.20 -2.13
CA TRP A 139 -13.81 3.01 -2.10
C TRP A 139 -13.86 2.30 -0.74
N ASP A 140 -13.69 1.01 -0.77
CA ASP A 140 -13.67 0.14 0.38
C ASP A 140 -12.64 -0.98 0.19
N SER A 141 -11.64 -1.04 1.07
CA SER A 141 -10.62 -2.07 1.03
C SER A 141 -10.11 -2.41 2.43
N ASN A 142 -9.84 -3.69 2.66
CA ASN A 142 -9.19 -4.18 3.88
C ASN A 142 -7.69 -4.40 3.70
N ARG A 143 -7.14 -4.03 2.54
CA ARG A 143 -5.72 -4.22 2.22
C ARG A 143 -4.78 -3.13 2.76
N PRO A 144 -5.19 -1.85 2.90
CA PRO A 144 -4.29 -0.83 3.42
C PRO A 144 -3.80 -1.16 4.83
N ASN A 145 -2.49 -1.18 5.01
CA ASN A 145 -1.83 -1.30 6.31
C ASN A 145 -1.23 0.05 6.73
N ILE A 146 -0.89 0.89 5.76
CA ILE A 146 -0.28 2.21 5.99
C ILE A 146 -1.01 3.22 5.11
N VAL A 147 -1.42 4.33 5.71
CA VAL A 147 -1.98 5.50 5.00
C VAL A 147 -1.06 6.68 5.24
N ASN A 148 -0.45 7.19 4.16
CA ASN A 148 0.44 8.32 4.22
C ASN A 148 -0.19 9.53 3.52
N PHE A 149 -0.32 10.63 4.23
CA PHE A 149 -0.88 11.87 3.73
C PHE A 149 0.22 12.83 3.34
N ILE A 150 0.27 13.18 2.05
CA ILE A 150 1.28 14.07 1.50
C ILE A 150 0.60 15.38 1.06
N ASN A 151 1.10 16.50 1.56
CA ASN A 151 0.69 17.84 1.14
C ASN A 151 -0.83 18.09 1.20
N ILE A 152 -1.45 17.81 2.33
CA ILE A 152 -2.86 18.08 2.56
C ILE A 152 -3.04 19.57 2.87
N GLY A 153 -3.84 20.27 2.05
CA GLY A 153 -4.18 21.69 2.26
C GLY A 153 -4.89 21.94 3.60
N VAL A 154 -4.78 23.13 4.13
CA VAL A 154 -5.11 23.46 5.53
C VAL A 154 -6.62 23.49 5.84
N SER A 155 -7.48 23.86 4.87
CA SER A 155 -8.86 24.25 5.17
C SER A 155 -9.88 23.10 5.23
N GLU A 156 -9.66 21.98 4.55
CA GLU A 156 -10.56 20.82 4.59
C GLU A 156 -9.84 19.52 5.00
N ALA A 157 -8.59 19.66 5.44
CA ALA A 157 -7.70 18.55 5.72
C ALA A 157 -8.26 17.55 6.73
N GLN A 158 -8.84 18.03 7.83
CA GLN A 158 -9.34 17.15 8.89
C GLN A 158 -10.45 16.23 8.41
N LYS A 159 -11.44 16.76 7.69
CA LYS A 159 -12.56 15.98 7.18
C LYS A 159 -12.07 14.91 6.18
N PHE A 160 -11.19 15.31 5.27
CA PHE A 160 -10.59 14.40 4.29
C PHE A 160 -9.77 13.30 4.95
N VAL A 161 -8.91 13.65 5.90
CA VAL A 161 -8.09 12.70 6.65
C VAL A 161 -8.95 11.69 7.40
N LEU A 162 -9.96 12.16 8.14
CA LEU A 162 -10.87 11.28 8.88
C LEU A 162 -11.67 10.35 7.96
N GLN A 163 -12.13 10.85 6.81
CA GLN A 163 -12.83 10.03 5.82
C GLN A 163 -11.90 8.98 5.20
N ALA A 164 -10.69 9.35 4.81
CA ALA A 164 -9.73 8.43 4.21
C ALA A 164 -9.27 7.37 5.22
N ILE A 165 -8.99 7.75 6.47
CA ILE A 165 -8.66 6.81 7.56
C ILE A 165 -9.83 5.87 7.80
N GLY A 166 -11.05 6.39 7.96
CA GLY A 166 -12.22 5.57 8.22
C GLY A 166 -12.57 4.57 7.11
N ARG A 167 -12.07 4.79 5.90
CA ARG A 167 -12.22 3.85 4.77
C ARG A 167 -11.04 2.89 4.63
N GLY A 168 -9.84 3.33 4.97
CA GLY A 168 -8.63 2.51 4.93
C GLY A 168 -8.45 1.62 6.14
N VAL A 169 -8.92 2.07 7.33
CA VAL A 169 -8.86 1.29 8.57
C VAL A 169 -10.18 0.56 8.77
N ARG A 170 -10.29 -0.63 8.19
CA ARG A 170 -11.46 -1.49 8.41
C ARG A 170 -11.17 -2.48 9.52
N ILE A 171 -12.04 -2.48 10.52
CA ILE A 171 -11.96 -3.48 11.58
C ILE A 171 -12.47 -4.80 11.03
N GLU A 172 -11.59 -5.78 11.00
CA GLU A 172 -11.91 -7.16 10.67
C GLU A 172 -11.56 -8.04 11.87
N PRO A 173 -12.47 -8.12 12.85
CA PRO A 173 -12.20 -8.82 14.12
C PRO A 173 -11.93 -10.32 13.94
N LEU A 174 -12.50 -10.92 12.89
CA LEU A 174 -12.19 -12.27 12.46
C LEU A 174 -11.88 -12.27 10.97
N GLN A 175 -10.91 -13.09 10.57
CA GLN A 175 -10.49 -13.22 9.18
C GLN A 175 -11.69 -13.47 8.25
N SER A 176 -11.82 -12.66 7.22
CA SER A 176 -12.89 -12.69 6.23
C SER A 176 -14.30 -12.36 6.76
N ARG A 177 -14.41 -11.79 7.97
CA ARG A 177 -15.69 -11.35 8.54
C ARG A 177 -15.63 -9.89 8.98
N ARG A 178 -16.35 -9.03 8.24
CA ARG A 178 -16.48 -7.59 8.52
C ARG A 178 -17.78 -7.31 9.26
N GLU A 179 -17.84 -7.73 10.50
CA GLU A 179 -18.97 -7.44 11.37
C GLU A 179 -18.52 -6.58 12.54
N ARG A 180 -19.42 -5.70 13.02
CA ARG A 180 -19.16 -5.03 14.28
C ARG A 180 -19.14 -6.06 15.40
N PHE A 181 -18.26 -5.87 16.37
CA PHE A 181 -18.11 -6.75 17.52
C PHE A 181 -19.45 -7.08 18.20
N ASP A 182 -20.36 -6.11 18.29
CA ASP A 182 -21.68 -6.27 18.90
C ASP A 182 -22.58 -7.30 18.18
N PHE A 183 -22.35 -7.54 16.89
CA PHE A 183 -23.11 -8.52 16.10
C PHE A 183 -22.46 -9.91 16.04
N MET A 184 -21.27 -10.05 16.61
CA MET A 184 -20.61 -11.35 16.68
C MET A 184 -21.28 -12.25 17.71
N GLN A 185 -21.28 -13.56 17.45
CA GLN A 185 -21.77 -14.51 18.45
C GLN A 185 -20.86 -14.52 19.69
N GLU A 186 -21.44 -14.79 20.87
CA GLU A 186 -20.69 -14.77 22.13
C GLU A 186 -19.44 -15.66 22.13
N LYS A 187 -19.49 -16.81 21.45
CA LYS A 187 -18.34 -17.70 21.30
C LYS A 187 -17.19 -17.11 20.46
N GLU A 188 -17.50 -16.12 19.60
CA GLU A 188 -16.55 -15.46 18.71
C GLU A 188 -15.92 -14.23 19.36
N LYS A 189 -16.55 -13.72 20.45
CA LYS A 189 -16.05 -12.58 21.21
C LYS A 189 -14.93 -12.95 22.20
N LEU A 190 -14.63 -14.23 22.33
CA LEU A 190 -13.65 -14.76 23.26
C LEU A 190 -12.26 -14.93 22.64
N PHE A 191 -12.05 -14.58 21.38
CA PHE A 191 -10.80 -14.57 20.65
C PHE A 191 -10.41 -13.15 20.28
#